data_d040f30f91e8841a966d46a8532bc8c9
#
_entry.id   d040f30f91e8841a966d46a8532bc8c9
#
_cell.length_a   1.000
_cell.length_b   1.000
_cell.length_c   1.000
_cell.angle_alpha   90.00
_cell.angle_beta   90.00
_cell.angle_gamma   90.00
#
_symmetry.space_group_name_H-M   'P 1'
#
loop_
_entity.id
_entity.type
_entity.pdbx_description
1 polymer ?
#
loop_
_entity_poly.entity_id
_entity_poly.type
_entity_poly.pdbx_seq_one_letter_code
_entity_poly.pdbx_strand_id
1 'polypeptide(L)'
;QEYILPRKQFIMPKITPPPGVNDIFPEEISNWYELEDTARRIFPLYGYGEIRTPIFEYTEVFQRGLGDETEVVKKEMFEDRGGRSLTLRPEGTAGVMRAMAATDAPNGIEHRVFYMGPMFRGERPAAGRKRQFHQIGVENAGRSACPGLDAECIIMLCHYLKEAGISGYNLLLNTRGVHSDRPAAEEALREYFAPHIANMCDDCKERYQRNIWRILDCKQEGCRKIIDTAPNAADFFSTESKDYFKRVCDLLADQNINFIV
;
A
#
# COMPACT_ATOMS: atom_id res chain seq x y z
N GLN A 1 -71.00 1.75 16.53
CA GLN A 1 -69.84 2.32 15.84
C GLN A 1 -68.57 1.67 16.43
N GLU A 2 -67.99 0.70 15.70
CA GLU A 2 -66.70 0.09 16.05
C GLU A 2 -65.58 1.07 15.71
N TYR A 3 -64.84 1.52 16.69
CA TYR A 3 -63.61 2.29 16.55
C TYR A 3 -62.50 1.36 16.08
N ILE A 4 -62.20 1.35 14.77
CA ILE A 4 -61.00 0.70 14.21
C ILE A 4 -59.80 1.60 14.51
N LEU A 5 -59.00 1.24 15.52
CA LEU A 5 -57.73 1.89 15.79
C LEU A 5 -56.77 1.64 14.62
N PRO A 6 -56.04 2.66 14.12
CA PRO A 6 -55.09 2.46 13.04
C PRO A 6 -53.95 1.54 13.49
N ARG A 7 -53.77 0.46 12.76
CA ARG A 7 -52.59 -0.41 12.97
C ARG A 7 -51.33 0.43 12.71
N LYS A 8 -50.56 0.72 13.77
CA LYS A 8 -49.21 1.26 13.63
C LYS A 8 -48.40 0.28 12.78
N GLN A 9 -48.08 0.69 11.55
CA GLN A 9 -47.10 -0.03 10.75
C GLN A 9 -45.79 0.01 11.51
N PHE A 10 -45.35 -1.14 12.01
CA PHE A 10 -44.02 -1.31 12.58
C PHE A 10 -43.04 -1.30 11.40
N ILE A 11 -42.49 -0.12 11.05
CA ILE A 11 -41.42 0.00 10.10
C ILE A 11 -40.16 -0.48 10.83
N MET A 12 -39.72 -1.70 10.53
CA MET A 12 -38.43 -2.19 11.03
C MET A 12 -37.33 -1.26 10.51
N PRO A 13 -36.43 -0.79 11.39
CA PRO A 13 -35.32 0.04 10.94
C PRO A 13 -34.50 -0.74 9.90
N LYS A 14 -34.22 -0.10 8.78
CA LYS A 14 -33.38 -0.69 7.72
C LYS A 14 -31.98 -0.88 8.27
N ILE A 15 -31.50 -2.12 8.32
CA ILE A 15 -30.13 -2.45 8.69
C ILE A 15 -29.26 -2.11 7.48
N THR A 16 -28.26 -1.26 7.67
CA THR A 16 -27.27 -0.87 6.65
C THR A 16 -25.91 -1.46 6.99
N PRO A 17 -25.02 -1.65 6.00
CA PRO A 17 -23.65 -2.04 6.24
C PRO A 17 -22.93 -1.09 7.19
N PRO A 18 -21.90 -1.55 7.92
CA PRO A 18 -21.08 -0.68 8.75
C PRO A 18 -20.43 0.46 7.95
N PRO A 19 -20.15 1.61 8.56
CA PRO A 19 -19.45 2.71 7.87
C PRO A 19 -18.09 2.26 7.28
N GLY A 20 -17.88 2.56 6.01
CA GLY A 20 -16.65 2.19 5.29
C GLY A 20 -16.66 0.78 4.69
N VAL A 21 -17.83 0.12 4.71
CA VAL A 21 -18.06 -1.18 4.06
C VAL A 21 -19.24 -1.05 3.11
N ASN A 22 -19.15 -1.62 1.94
CA ASN A 22 -20.20 -1.56 0.92
C ASN A 22 -20.53 -2.98 0.41
N ASP A 23 -21.82 -3.20 0.11
CA ASP A 23 -22.24 -4.31 -0.73
C ASP A 23 -21.85 -4.02 -2.20
N ILE A 24 -21.55 -5.04 -2.97
CA ILE A 24 -21.32 -4.98 -4.41
C ILE A 24 -22.51 -5.69 -5.06
N PHE A 25 -23.30 -4.94 -5.78
CA PHE A 25 -24.52 -5.45 -6.43
C PHE A 25 -24.25 -6.00 -7.85
N PRO A 26 -25.17 -6.80 -8.42
CA PRO A 26 -24.99 -7.40 -9.75
C PRO A 26 -24.65 -6.40 -10.85
N GLU A 27 -25.12 -5.16 -10.73
CA GLU A 27 -24.90 -4.09 -11.71
C GLU A 27 -23.43 -3.64 -11.74
N GLU A 28 -22.71 -3.80 -10.62
CA GLU A 28 -21.31 -3.39 -10.47
C GLU A 28 -20.33 -4.56 -10.63
N ILE A 29 -20.80 -5.81 -10.43
CA ILE A 29 -19.94 -6.98 -10.34
C ILE A 29 -19.18 -7.27 -11.63
N SER A 30 -19.71 -6.90 -12.79
CA SER A 30 -19.05 -7.07 -14.09
C SER A 30 -17.73 -6.31 -14.17
N ASN A 31 -17.66 -5.11 -13.61
CA ASN A 31 -16.43 -4.32 -13.56
C ASN A 31 -15.35 -4.98 -12.69
N TRP A 32 -15.78 -5.65 -11.61
CA TRP A 32 -14.87 -6.43 -10.76
C TRP A 32 -14.28 -7.62 -11.51
N TYR A 33 -15.10 -8.37 -12.22
CA TYR A 33 -14.63 -9.49 -13.03
C TYR A 33 -13.66 -9.02 -14.12
N GLU A 34 -13.94 -7.91 -14.79
CA GLU A 34 -13.05 -7.37 -15.82
C GLU A 34 -11.66 -7.04 -15.25
N LEU A 35 -11.58 -6.39 -14.09
CA LEU A 35 -10.30 -6.10 -13.44
C LEU A 35 -9.58 -7.37 -13.01
N GLU A 36 -10.28 -8.32 -12.40
CA GLU A 36 -9.69 -9.58 -11.92
C GLU A 36 -9.23 -10.46 -13.09
N ASP A 37 -10.03 -10.59 -14.14
CA ASP A 37 -9.70 -11.41 -15.31
C ASP A 37 -8.57 -10.78 -16.12
N THR A 38 -8.51 -9.46 -16.19
CA THR A 38 -7.35 -8.76 -16.76
C THR A 38 -6.07 -9.09 -15.98
N ALA A 39 -6.10 -9.10 -14.65
CA ALA A 39 -4.95 -9.50 -13.84
C ALA A 39 -4.55 -10.96 -14.11
N ARG A 40 -5.51 -11.90 -14.15
CA ARG A 40 -5.27 -13.32 -14.47
C ARG A 40 -4.74 -13.54 -15.88
N ARG A 41 -5.00 -12.62 -16.81
CA ARG A 41 -4.49 -12.68 -18.17
C ARG A 41 -3.10 -12.08 -18.29
N ILE A 42 -2.83 -10.95 -17.63
CA ILE A 42 -1.59 -10.18 -17.82
C ILE A 42 -0.45 -10.72 -16.95
N PHE A 43 -0.65 -10.95 -15.66
CA PHE A 43 0.45 -11.31 -14.76
C PHE A 43 1.13 -12.64 -15.09
N PRO A 44 0.42 -13.70 -15.57
CA PRO A 44 1.08 -14.91 -16.03
C PRO A 44 2.01 -14.71 -17.23
N LEU A 45 1.81 -13.67 -18.06
CA LEU A 45 2.73 -13.35 -19.17
C LEU A 45 4.13 -12.96 -18.68
N TYR A 46 4.22 -12.48 -17.43
CA TYR A 46 5.45 -12.14 -16.72
C TYR A 46 5.92 -13.26 -15.78
N GLY A 47 5.25 -14.43 -15.81
CA GLY A 47 5.61 -15.58 -14.99
C GLY A 47 5.05 -15.56 -13.56
N TYR A 48 4.08 -14.69 -13.25
CA TYR A 48 3.46 -14.60 -11.92
C TYR A 48 2.27 -15.55 -11.80
N GLY A 49 2.27 -16.41 -10.76
CA GLY A 49 1.16 -17.30 -10.43
C GLY A 49 0.22 -16.69 -9.38
N GLU A 50 -1.09 -17.01 -9.46
CA GLU A 50 -2.05 -16.56 -8.43
C GLU A 50 -1.82 -17.29 -7.12
N ILE A 51 -1.74 -16.54 -6.00
CA ILE A 51 -1.74 -17.06 -4.64
C ILE A 51 -2.93 -16.49 -3.86
N ARG A 52 -3.53 -17.32 -2.99
CA ARG A 52 -4.57 -16.88 -2.06
C ARG A 52 -4.13 -17.17 -0.64
N THR A 53 -3.94 -16.13 0.14
CA THR A 53 -3.64 -16.23 1.56
C THR A 53 -4.91 -16.11 2.40
N PRO A 54 -4.94 -16.61 3.66
CA PRO A 54 -6.07 -16.44 4.55
C PRO A 54 -6.46 -14.96 4.73
N ILE A 55 -7.76 -14.72 4.99
CA ILE A 55 -8.28 -13.37 5.28
C ILE A 55 -7.87 -12.92 6.68
N PHE A 56 -7.67 -13.84 7.61
CA PHE A 56 -7.17 -13.58 8.94
C PHE A 56 -5.89 -14.36 9.21
N GLU A 57 -4.98 -13.75 9.94
CA GLU A 57 -3.66 -14.27 10.27
C GLU A 57 -3.35 -13.97 11.74
N TYR A 58 -2.25 -14.53 12.25
CA TYR A 58 -1.71 -14.08 13.53
C TYR A 58 -1.27 -12.61 13.42
N THR A 59 -1.59 -11.81 14.42
CA THR A 59 -1.25 -10.38 14.48
C THR A 59 0.26 -10.15 14.26
N GLU A 60 1.10 -11.04 14.81
CA GLU A 60 2.57 -10.95 14.67
C GLU A 60 3.06 -11.00 13.23
N VAL A 61 2.32 -11.60 12.29
CA VAL A 61 2.67 -11.62 10.87
C VAL A 61 2.72 -10.20 10.32
N PHE A 62 1.74 -9.39 10.69
CA PHE A 62 1.67 -7.99 10.25
C PHE A 62 2.62 -7.09 11.03
N GLN A 63 2.81 -7.32 12.33
CA GLN A 63 3.78 -6.58 13.14
C GLN A 63 5.20 -6.73 12.59
N ARG A 64 5.61 -7.97 12.27
CA ARG A 64 6.93 -8.24 11.67
C ARG A 64 7.09 -7.65 10.26
N GLY A 65 6.03 -7.70 9.44
CA GLY A 65 6.07 -7.24 8.05
C GLY A 65 6.00 -5.73 7.91
N LEU A 66 5.10 -5.08 8.64
CA LEU A 66 4.84 -3.64 8.55
C LEU A 66 5.68 -2.82 9.55
N GLY A 67 6.11 -3.43 10.65
CA GLY A 67 6.77 -2.79 11.78
C GLY A 67 5.76 -2.21 12.79
N ASP A 68 6.08 -2.35 14.08
CA ASP A 68 5.22 -1.95 15.21
C ASP A 68 4.91 -0.45 15.24
N GLU A 69 5.74 0.37 14.61
CA GLU A 69 5.60 1.84 14.59
C GLU A 69 4.65 2.37 13.50
N THR A 70 4.13 1.50 12.62
CA THR A 70 3.20 1.92 11.57
C THR A 70 1.81 2.23 12.11
N GLU A 71 1.09 3.19 11.52
CA GLU A 71 -0.28 3.51 11.93
C GLU A 71 -1.22 2.32 11.72
N VAL A 72 -0.99 1.55 10.67
CA VAL A 72 -1.76 0.34 10.38
C VAL A 72 -1.71 -0.62 11.55
N VAL A 73 -0.51 -0.93 12.07
CA VAL A 73 -0.35 -1.84 13.20
C VAL A 73 -0.89 -1.23 14.50
N LYS A 74 -0.66 0.06 14.75
CA LYS A 74 -1.05 0.70 16.02
C LYS A 74 -2.55 0.97 16.17
N LYS A 75 -3.26 1.24 15.06
CA LYS A 75 -4.60 1.83 15.13
C LYS A 75 -5.63 1.23 14.17
N GLU A 76 -5.19 0.55 13.12
CA GLU A 76 -6.07 0.22 12.00
C GLU A 76 -6.33 -1.27 11.82
N MET A 77 -5.73 -2.14 12.65
CA MET A 77 -5.99 -3.57 12.60
C MET A 77 -7.28 -3.95 13.31
N PHE A 78 -8.06 -4.84 12.69
CA PHE A 78 -9.21 -5.48 13.33
C PHE A 78 -8.74 -6.76 14.01
N GLU A 79 -8.69 -6.77 15.34
CA GLU A 79 -8.24 -7.91 16.14
C GLU A 79 -9.41 -8.71 16.70
N ASP A 80 -9.23 -10.03 16.83
CA ASP A 80 -10.18 -10.91 17.51
C ASP A 80 -10.13 -10.71 19.04
N ARG A 81 -11.29 -10.61 19.66
CA ARG A 81 -11.44 -10.50 21.13
C ARG A 81 -11.39 -11.83 21.88
N GLY A 82 -11.22 -12.94 21.16
CA GLY A 82 -11.28 -14.30 21.69
C GLY A 82 -10.00 -14.80 22.40
N GLY A 83 -9.05 -13.92 22.73
CA GLY A 83 -7.80 -14.26 23.43
C GLY A 83 -6.70 -14.87 22.55
N ARG A 84 -6.95 -15.07 21.26
CA ARG A 84 -5.93 -15.36 20.25
C ARG A 84 -5.61 -14.06 19.53
N SER A 85 -4.33 -13.75 19.37
CA SER A 85 -3.91 -12.56 18.62
C SER A 85 -4.09 -12.80 17.12
N LEU A 86 -5.33 -12.71 16.64
CA LEU A 86 -5.74 -12.86 15.24
C LEU A 86 -6.20 -11.52 14.70
N THR A 87 -5.84 -11.23 13.46
CA THR A 87 -6.12 -9.95 12.79
C THR A 87 -6.66 -10.19 11.38
N LEU A 88 -7.69 -9.45 10.97
CA LEU A 88 -8.07 -9.37 9.56
C LEU A 88 -6.95 -8.68 8.80
N ARG A 89 -6.55 -9.25 7.66
CA ARG A 89 -5.40 -8.74 6.86
C ARG A 89 -5.61 -7.29 6.43
N PRO A 90 -4.71 -6.36 6.80
CA PRO A 90 -4.78 -4.96 6.38
C PRO A 90 -4.12 -4.71 5.01
N GLU A 91 -3.37 -5.71 4.50
CA GLU A 91 -2.66 -5.72 3.22
C GLU A 91 -2.29 -7.16 2.85
N GLY A 92 -1.75 -7.40 1.64
CA GLY A 92 -1.48 -8.74 1.15
C GLY A 92 -0.05 -9.24 1.32
N THR A 93 0.95 -8.33 1.31
CA THR A 93 2.38 -8.67 1.26
C THR A 93 2.83 -9.55 2.43
N ALA A 94 2.48 -9.18 3.66
CA ALA A 94 2.91 -9.94 4.85
C ALA A 94 2.39 -11.38 4.86
N GLY A 95 1.12 -11.58 4.45
CA GLY A 95 0.53 -12.92 4.31
C GLY A 95 1.21 -13.75 3.23
N VAL A 96 1.58 -13.13 2.12
CA VAL A 96 2.32 -13.80 1.03
C VAL A 96 3.73 -14.15 1.51
N MET A 97 4.46 -13.23 2.15
CA MET A 97 5.79 -13.50 2.69
C MET A 97 5.77 -14.64 3.72
N ARG A 98 4.77 -14.65 4.62
CA ARG A 98 4.59 -15.77 5.57
C ARG A 98 4.35 -17.10 4.84
N ALA A 99 3.51 -17.09 3.77
CA ALA A 99 3.25 -18.30 3.00
C ALA A 99 4.50 -18.81 2.31
N MET A 100 5.30 -17.95 1.71
CA MET A 100 6.58 -18.31 1.08
C MET A 100 7.59 -18.83 2.09
N ALA A 101 7.72 -18.17 3.24
CA ALA A 101 8.62 -18.59 4.31
C ALA A 101 8.22 -19.95 4.93
N ALA A 102 6.96 -20.36 4.80
CA ALA A 102 6.47 -21.66 5.28
C ALA A 102 6.67 -22.79 4.24
N THR A 103 7.20 -22.50 3.05
CA THR A 103 7.52 -23.53 2.07
C THR A 103 8.92 -24.11 2.35
N ASP A 104 9.10 -25.41 2.10
CA ASP A 104 10.40 -26.05 2.14
C ASP A 104 11.26 -25.75 0.89
N ALA A 105 11.00 -24.64 0.23
CA ALA A 105 11.73 -24.24 -0.96
C ALA A 105 13.20 -23.96 -0.61
N PRO A 106 14.16 -24.45 -1.41
CA PRO A 106 15.56 -24.13 -1.21
C PRO A 106 15.82 -22.62 -1.20
N ASN A 107 16.75 -22.16 -0.35
CA ASN A 107 17.16 -20.76 -0.32
C ASN A 107 17.55 -20.28 -1.74
N GLY A 108 17.07 -19.11 -2.13
CA GLY A 108 17.38 -18.49 -3.43
C GLY A 108 16.45 -18.87 -4.57
N ILE A 109 15.37 -19.63 -4.33
CA ILE A 109 14.30 -19.77 -5.32
C ILE A 109 13.53 -18.45 -5.42
N GLU A 110 13.36 -17.98 -6.64
CA GLU A 110 12.55 -16.83 -6.95
C GLU A 110 11.06 -17.23 -6.93
N HIS A 111 10.28 -16.51 -6.14
CA HIS A 111 8.83 -16.62 -6.10
C HIS A 111 8.21 -15.42 -6.79
N ARG A 112 7.47 -15.68 -7.86
CA ARG A 112 6.69 -14.69 -8.60
C ARG A 112 5.22 -14.99 -8.41
N VAL A 113 4.54 -14.22 -7.59
CA VAL A 113 3.13 -14.43 -7.30
C VAL A 113 2.35 -13.13 -7.35
N PHE A 114 1.04 -13.26 -7.65
CA PHE A 114 0.09 -12.18 -7.49
C PHE A 114 -1.09 -12.63 -6.65
N TYR A 115 -1.71 -11.68 -5.98
CA TYR A 115 -2.90 -11.92 -5.18
C TYR A 115 -3.98 -10.89 -5.49
N MET A 116 -5.23 -11.28 -5.23
CA MET A 116 -6.39 -10.40 -5.31
C MET A 116 -7.32 -10.68 -4.14
N GLY A 117 -7.99 -9.67 -3.62
CA GLY A 117 -9.03 -9.87 -2.64
C GLY A 117 -9.20 -8.73 -1.64
N PRO A 118 -10.13 -8.93 -0.69
CA PRO A 118 -10.48 -7.92 0.29
C PRO A 118 -9.40 -7.75 1.35
N MET A 119 -9.19 -6.49 1.75
CA MET A 119 -8.33 -6.05 2.85
C MET A 119 -9.15 -5.21 3.83
N PHE A 120 -8.70 -5.10 5.08
CA PHE A 120 -9.48 -4.52 6.17
C PHE A 120 -8.63 -3.57 7.00
N ARG A 121 -9.08 -2.30 7.13
CA ARG A 121 -8.42 -1.29 7.97
C ARG A 121 -9.44 -0.56 8.81
N GLY A 122 -9.17 -0.42 10.12
CA GLY A 122 -10.03 0.26 11.09
C GLY A 122 -10.00 1.80 11.00
N GLU A 123 -9.42 2.37 9.95
CA GLU A 123 -9.30 3.80 9.76
C GLU A 123 -10.66 4.53 9.68
N ARG A 124 -10.63 5.85 9.87
CA ARG A 124 -11.83 6.67 9.68
C ARG A 124 -12.18 6.72 8.20
N PRO A 125 -13.39 6.30 7.80
CA PRO A 125 -13.80 6.30 6.41
C PRO A 125 -13.77 7.70 5.80
N ALA A 126 -13.25 7.80 4.57
CA ALA A 126 -13.21 9.02 3.78
C ALA A 126 -13.34 8.69 2.29
N ALA A 127 -13.42 9.70 1.43
CA ALA A 127 -13.39 9.49 -0.02
C ALA A 127 -12.10 8.76 -0.42
N GLY A 128 -12.25 7.61 -1.10
CA GLY A 128 -11.12 6.75 -1.48
C GLY A 128 -10.52 5.90 -0.34
N ARG A 129 -11.04 6.01 0.91
CA ARG A 129 -10.58 5.20 2.05
C ARG A 129 -11.74 4.46 2.68
N LYS A 130 -11.77 3.16 2.44
CA LYS A 130 -12.78 2.24 2.98
C LYS A 130 -12.16 1.36 4.05
N ARG A 131 -12.99 0.88 4.99
CA ARG A 131 -12.60 -0.11 5.98
C ARG A 131 -12.47 -1.52 5.41
N GLN A 132 -13.27 -1.83 4.39
CA GLN A 132 -13.08 -2.98 3.52
C GLN A 132 -12.82 -2.46 2.11
N PHE A 133 -11.69 -2.83 1.54
CA PHE A 133 -11.28 -2.48 0.18
C PHE A 133 -10.61 -3.68 -0.48
N HIS A 134 -10.38 -3.63 -1.78
CA HIS A 134 -9.70 -4.69 -2.50
C HIS A 134 -8.32 -4.24 -2.93
N GLN A 135 -7.40 -5.18 -2.90
CA GLN A 135 -6.07 -5.02 -3.49
C GLN A 135 -5.86 -6.08 -4.58
N ILE A 136 -5.19 -5.66 -5.63
CA ILE A 136 -4.47 -6.53 -6.56
C ILE A 136 -2.99 -6.19 -6.34
N GLY A 137 -2.18 -7.17 -6.00
CA GLY A 137 -0.76 -6.98 -5.74
C GLY A 137 0.09 -8.08 -6.37
N VAL A 138 1.34 -7.76 -6.66
CA VAL A 138 2.36 -8.70 -7.14
C VAL A 138 3.53 -8.70 -6.19
N GLU A 139 4.12 -9.87 -5.97
CA GLU A 139 5.30 -10.04 -5.13
C GLU A 139 6.35 -10.83 -5.89
N ASN A 140 7.56 -10.28 -5.93
CA ASN A 140 8.75 -10.98 -6.39
C ASN A 140 9.72 -11.11 -5.21
N ALA A 141 9.96 -12.30 -4.73
CA ALA A 141 10.75 -12.54 -3.54
C ALA A 141 11.74 -13.71 -3.74
N GLY A 142 12.82 -13.71 -2.96
CA GLY A 142 13.81 -14.79 -2.92
C GLY A 142 15.03 -14.58 -3.81
N ARG A 143 15.05 -13.55 -4.64
CA ARG A 143 16.21 -13.19 -5.48
C ARG A 143 16.83 -11.87 -5.02
N SER A 144 18.11 -11.67 -5.33
CA SER A 144 18.74 -10.36 -5.12
C SER A 144 18.05 -9.29 -5.95
N ALA A 145 17.80 -8.13 -5.36
CA ALA A 145 17.25 -6.98 -6.06
C ALA A 145 18.11 -6.64 -7.29
N CYS A 146 17.44 -6.35 -8.39
CA CYS A 146 18.12 -5.85 -9.59
C CYS A 146 17.21 -4.87 -10.32
N PRO A 147 17.78 -3.85 -11.03
CA PRO A 147 17.00 -2.83 -11.73
C PRO A 147 16.01 -3.39 -12.74
N GLY A 148 16.34 -4.55 -13.34
CA GLY A 148 15.46 -5.22 -14.31
C GLY A 148 14.17 -5.75 -13.68
N LEU A 149 14.22 -6.29 -12.47
CA LEU A 149 13.04 -6.78 -11.76
C LEU A 149 12.13 -5.63 -11.32
N ASP A 150 12.70 -4.54 -10.82
CA ASP A 150 11.91 -3.37 -10.44
C ASP A 150 11.24 -2.74 -11.66
N ALA A 151 11.98 -2.59 -12.77
CA ALA A 151 11.41 -2.11 -14.03
C ALA A 151 10.32 -3.05 -14.56
N GLU A 152 10.53 -4.37 -14.52
CA GLU A 152 9.52 -5.36 -14.95
C GLU A 152 8.21 -5.21 -14.17
N CYS A 153 8.27 -5.06 -12.83
CA CYS A 153 7.07 -4.86 -12.02
C CYS A 153 6.31 -3.59 -12.42
N ILE A 154 7.03 -2.50 -12.70
CA ILE A 154 6.42 -1.23 -13.14
C ILE A 154 5.82 -1.38 -14.55
N ILE A 155 6.55 -2.00 -15.49
CA ILE A 155 6.08 -2.27 -16.85
C ILE A 155 4.81 -3.12 -16.81
N MET A 156 4.80 -4.17 -16.00
CA MET A 156 3.64 -5.05 -15.82
C MET A 156 2.44 -4.30 -15.25
N LEU A 157 2.64 -3.41 -14.27
CA LEU A 157 1.58 -2.55 -13.75
C LEU A 157 1.02 -1.64 -14.86
N CYS A 158 1.86 -0.98 -15.64
CA CYS A 158 1.44 -0.13 -16.75
C CYS A 158 0.67 -0.94 -17.82
N HIS A 159 1.14 -2.17 -18.12
CA HIS A 159 0.46 -3.08 -19.02
C HIS A 159 -0.94 -3.46 -18.49
N TYR A 160 -1.03 -3.84 -17.22
CA TYR A 160 -2.31 -4.14 -16.57
C TYR A 160 -3.28 -2.96 -16.63
N LEU A 161 -2.83 -1.75 -16.25
CA LEU A 161 -3.67 -0.54 -16.29
C LEU A 161 -4.20 -0.23 -17.69
N LYS A 162 -3.34 -0.36 -18.70
CA LYS A 162 -3.71 -0.18 -20.10
C LYS A 162 -4.79 -1.17 -20.54
N GLU A 163 -4.60 -2.45 -20.25
CA GLU A 163 -5.52 -3.51 -20.63
C GLU A 163 -6.84 -3.48 -19.83
N ALA A 164 -6.82 -2.92 -18.62
CA ALA A 164 -8.01 -2.62 -17.82
C ALA A 164 -8.73 -1.33 -18.26
N GLY A 165 -8.28 -0.67 -19.34
CA GLY A 165 -8.88 0.56 -19.85
C GLY A 165 -8.60 1.81 -19.00
N ILE A 166 -7.66 1.73 -18.05
CA ILE A 166 -7.30 2.84 -17.17
C ILE A 166 -6.26 3.71 -17.86
N SER A 167 -6.60 4.96 -18.10
CA SER A 167 -5.74 5.96 -18.75
C SER A 167 -5.74 7.28 -17.98
N GLY A 168 -4.87 8.21 -18.37
CA GLY A 168 -4.83 9.56 -17.79
C GLY A 168 -4.20 9.63 -16.39
N TYR A 169 -3.44 8.63 -15.98
CA TYR A 169 -2.65 8.64 -14.76
C TYR A 169 -1.23 9.18 -14.99
N ASN A 170 -0.61 9.68 -13.92
CA ASN A 170 0.82 10.01 -13.90
C ASN A 170 1.57 8.92 -13.13
N LEU A 171 2.61 8.36 -13.75
CA LEU A 171 3.53 7.46 -13.08
C LEU A 171 4.60 8.29 -12.36
N LEU A 172 4.56 8.30 -11.04
CA LEU A 172 5.55 8.97 -10.20
C LEU A 172 6.55 7.92 -9.70
N LEU A 173 7.82 8.12 -9.96
CA LEU A 173 8.89 7.26 -9.49
C LEU A 173 9.67 7.93 -8.37
N ASN A 174 10.04 7.15 -7.37
CA ASN A 174 10.92 7.58 -6.29
C ASN A 174 11.79 6.40 -5.84
N THR A 175 12.88 6.71 -5.15
CA THR A 175 13.73 5.71 -4.51
C THR A 175 13.92 6.05 -3.03
N ARG A 176 14.09 5.03 -2.22
CA ARG A 176 14.44 5.17 -0.79
C ARG A 176 15.88 4.75 -0.51
N GLY A 177 16.66 4.50 -1.57
CA GLY A 177 18.00 3.96 -1.45
C GLY A 177 18.04 2.60 -0.74
N VAL A 178 19.23 2.18 -0.35
CA VAL A 178 19.43 1.03 0.53
C VAL A 178 19.48 1.47 2.00
N HIS A 179 19.48 0.52 2.93
CA HIS A 179 19.46 0.84 4.37
C HIS A 179 20.64 1.71 4.80
N SER A 180 21.83 1.50 4.21
CA SER A 180 23.04 2.28 4.51
C SER A 180 23.01 3.73 4.02
N ASP A 181 22.12 4.07 3.10
CA ASP A 181 21.95 5.46 2.62
C ASP A 181 21.12 6.33 3.58
N ARG A 182 20.26 5.68 4.38
CA ARG A 182 19.28 6.39 5.21
C ARG A 182 19.90 7.35 6.22
N PRO A 183 20.98 7.00 6.95
CA PRO A 183 21.55 7.89 7.96
C PRO A 183 21.95 9.25 7.39
N ALA A 184 22.61 9.31 6.24
CA ALA A 184 23.04 10.55 5.61
C ALA A 184 21.84 11.41 5.18
N ALA A 185 20.83 10.80 4.59
CA ALA A 185 19.60 11.50 4.18
C ALA A 185 18.78 11.98 5.40
N GLU A 186 18.71 11.17 6.46
CA GLU A 186 18.04 11.56 7.70
C GLU A 186 18.74 12.73 8.39
N GLU A 187 20.07 12.75 8.42
CA GLU A 187 20.87 13.86 8.95
C GLU A 187 20.56 15.14 8.18
N ALA A 188 20.65 15.11 6.87
CA ALA A 188 20.34 16.27 6.02
C ALA A 188 18.92 16.80 6.22
N LEU A 189 17.94 15.91 6.31
CA LEU A 189 16.55 16.29 6.61
C LEU A 189 16.42 16.89 8.03
N ARG A 190 17.13 16.34 9.02
CA ARG A 190 17.13 16.88 10.39
C ARG A 190 17.76 18.27 10.44
N GLU A 191 18.89 18.47 9.81
CA GLU A 191 19.54 19.77 9.72
C GLU A 191 18.62 20.79 9.05
N TYR A 192 17.97 20.41 7.94
CA TYR A 192 17.04 21.29 7.23
C TYR A 192 15.82 21.66 8.09
N PHE A 193 15.16 20.67 8.73
CA PHE A 193 13.94 20.94 9.50
C PHE A 193 14.19 21.56 10.88
N ALA A 194 15.38 21.45 11.46
CA ALA A 194 15.70 21.97 12.80
C ALA A 194 15.27 23.42 13.01
N PRO A 195 15.61 24.40 12.15
CA PRO A 195 15.18 25.77 12.33
C PRO A 195 13.69 26.02 12.10
N HIS A 196 13.00 25.10 11.44
CA HIS A 196 11.60 25.25 11.04
C HIS A 196 10.62 24.53 11.96
N ILE A 197 11.09 23.55 12.73
CA ILE A 197 10.22 22.61 13.46
C ILE A 197 9.30 23.30 14.48
N ALA A 198 9.73 24.40 15.08
CA ALA A 198 8.92 25.17 16.03
C ALA A 198 7.63 25.71 15.39
N ASN A 199 7.67 26.03 14.09
CA ASN A 199 6.57 26.60 13.31
C ASN A 199 5.74 25.54 12.57
N MET A 200 6.09 24.26 12.68
CA MET A 200 5.34 23.15 12.06
C MET A 200 4.24 22.62 12.98
N CYS A 201 3.31 21.86 12.45
CA CYS A 201 2.23 21.25 13.22
C CYS A 201 2.75 20.23 14.25
N ASP A 202 1.92 19.92 15.25
CA ASP A 202 2.34 19.03 16.35
C ASP A 202 2.67 17.62 15.89
N ASP A 203 1.97 17.09 14.88
CA ASP A 203 2.34 15.82 14.25
C ASP A 203 3.74 15.86 13.65
N CYS A 204 4.14 16.97 13.01
CA CYS A 204 5.48 17.12 12.46
C CYS A 204 6.54 17.23 13.56
N LYS A 205 6.24 17.88 14.67
CA LYS A 205 7.14 17.92 15.84
C LYS A 205 7.37 16.53 16.42
N GLU A 206 6.32 15.71 16.53
CA GLU A 206 6.45 14.32 16.97
C GLU A 206 7.24 13.48 15.96
N ARG A 207 6.94 13.61 14.66
CA ARG A 207 7.62 12.91 13.56
C ARG A 207 9.10 13.25 13.49
N TYR A 208 9.48 14.50 13.76
CA TYR A 208 10.88 14.93 13.83
C TYR A 208 11.69 14.12 14.84
N GLN A 209 11.10 13.76 15.96
CA GLN A 209 11.76 12.94 16.99
C GLN A 209 11.80 11.46 16.63
N ARG A 210 10.71 10.93 16.07
CA ARG A 210 10.54 9.49 15.88
C ARG A 210 10.92 8.99 14.49
N ASN A 211 10.46 9.69 13.44
CA ASN A 211 10.66 9.29 12.06
C ASN A 211 10.58 10.51 11.14
N ILE A 212 11.74 11.06 10.83
CA ILE A 212 11.88 12.30 10.05
C ILE A 212 11.25 12.19 8.65
N TRP A 213 11.28 11.01 8.04
CA TRP A 213 10.70 10.76 6.71
C TRP A 213 9.21 11.06 6.65
N ARG A 214 8.50 10.86 7.76
CA ARG A 214 7.05 11.11 7.80
C ARG A 214 6.68 12.59 7.81
N ILE A 215 7.63 13.49 8.02
CA ILE A 215 7.39 14.92 7.84
C ILE A 215 7.04 15.21 6.38
N LEU A 216 7.69 14.54 5.44
CA LEU A 216 7.45 14.70 4.00
C LEU A 216 6.01 14.36 3.59
N ASP A 217 5.32 13.53 4.37
CA ASP A 217 3.91 13.15 4.14
C ASP A 217 2.89 14.15 4.71
N CYS A 218 3.33 15.22 5.37
CA CYS A 218 2.41 16.17 5.99
C CYS A 218 1.59 16.94 4.94
N LYS A 219 0.28 17.04 5.19
CA LYS A 219 -0.66 17.70 4.28
C LYS A 219 -1.08 19.10 4.75
N GLN A 220 -0.61 19.54 5.92
CA GLN A 220 -0.91 20.88 6.44
C GLN A 220 -0.24 21.94 5.56
N GLU A 221 -1.00 22.91 5.09
CA GLU A 221 -0.52 23.92 4.14
C GLU A 221 0.73 24.68 4.63
N GLY A 222 0.76 25.07 5.92
CA GLY A 222 1.91 25.72 6.52
C GLY A 222 3.16 24.85 6.53
N CYS A 223 3.00 23.52 6.76
CA CYS A 223 4.11 22.58 6.70
C CYS A 223 4.55 22.31 5.26
N ARG A 224 3.60 22.24 4.31
CA ARG A 224 3.92 21.99 2.88
C ARG A 224 4.85 23.05 2.32
N LYS A 225 4.65 24.32 2.63
CA LYS A 225 5.53 25.42 2.19
C LYS A 225 6.99 25.21 2.58
N ILE A 226 7.24 24.60 3.74
CA ILE A 226 8.58 24.28 4.23
C ILE A 226 9.07 23.00 3.55
N ILE A 227 8.22 21.97 3.46
CA ILE A 227 8.56 20.67 2.87
C ILE A 227 8.92 20.79 1.39
N ASP A 228 8.19 21.62 0.64
CA ASP A 228 8.39 21.79 -0.81
C ASP A 228 9.75 22.43 -1.17
N THR A 229 10.43 23.01 -0.19
CA THR A 229 11.80 23.55 -0.32
C THR A 229 12.86 22.69 0.36
N ALA A 230 12.48 21.54 0.91
CA ALA A 230 13.42 20.61 1.52
C ALA A 230 14.34 19.99 0.46
N PRO A 231 15.58 19.64 0.84
CA PRO A 231 16.47 18.94 -0.07
C PRO A 231 15.88 17.57 -0.47
N ASN A 232 16.15 17.13 -1.68
CA ASN A 232 15.78 15.80 -2.09
C ASN A 232 16.65 14.78 -1.34
N ALA A 233 16.02 13.88 -0.59
CA ALA A 233 16.72 12.87 0.18
C ALA A 233 17.62 11.97 -0.69
N ALA A 234 17.26 11.75 -1.95
CA ALA A 234 18.07 10.96 -2.90
C ALA A 234 19.42 11.61 -3.23
N ASP A 235 19.57 12.94 -3.03
CA ASP A 235 20.86 13.62 -3.25
C ASP A 235 21.95 13.14 -2.28
N PHE A 236 21.56 12.59 -1.15
CA PHE A 236 22.44 12.08 -0.10
C PHE A 236 22.67 10.58 -0.15
N PHE A 237 22.13 9.89 -1.17
CA PHE A 237 22.34 8.46 -1.36
C PHE A 237 23.70 8.18 -2.01
N SER A 238 24.18 6.96 -1.84
CA SER A 238 25.39 6.46 -2.47
C SER A 238 25.30 6.51 -4.01
N THR A 239 26.44 6.56 -4.66
CA THR A 239 26.52 6.46 -6.13
C THR A 239 25.86 5.18 -6.61
N GLU A 240 26.08 4.06 -5.92
CA GLU A 240 25.48 2.77 -6.25
C GLU A 240 23.94 2.83 -6.27
N SER A 241 23.31 3.43 -5.26
CA SER A 241 21.86 3.59 -5.21
C SER A 241 21.32 4.54 -6.28
N LYS A 242 22.08 5.61 -6.59
CA LYS A 242 21.72 6.53 -7.68
C LYS A 242 21.81 5.84 -9.04
N ASP A 243 22.87 5.07 -9.29
CA ASP A 243 23.07 4.33 -10.53
C ASP A 243 22.03 3.23 -10.69
N TYR A 244 21.68 2.55 -9.60
CA TYR A 244 20.58 1.57 -9.57
C TYR A 244 19.27 2.20 -10.03
N PHE A 245 18.87 3.30 -9.40
CA PHE A 245 17.62 4.00 -9.73
C PHE A 245 17.63 4.55 -11.16
N LYS A 246 18.77 5.14 -11.57
CA LYS A 246 18.96 5.57 -12.95
C LYS A 246 18.75 4.42 -13.93
N ARG A 247 19.30 3.25 -13.64
CA ARG A 247 19.12 2.08 -14.51
C ARG A 247 17.67 1.63 -14.61
N VAL A 248 16.89 1.70 -13.52
CA VAL A 248 15.43 1.47 -13.57
C VAL A 248 14.77 2.47 -14.51
N CYS A 249 15.07 3.75 -14.37
CA CYS A 249 14.53 4.81 -15.24
C CYS A 249 14.90 4.59 -16.72
N ASP A 250 16.15 4.24 -17.01
CA ASP A 250 16.61 3.95 -18.38
C ASP A 250 15.82 2.78 -18.99
N LEU A 251 15.62 1.69 -18.25
CA LEU A 251 14.85 0.53 -18.69
C LEU A 251 13.37 0.86 -18.97
N LEU A 252 12.76 1.73 -18.19
CA LEU A 252 11.40 2.19 -18.43
C LEU A 252 11.32 3.08 -19.67
N ALA A 253 12.28 3.98 -19.86
CA ALA A 253 12.37 4.83 -21.04
C ALA A 253 12.56 4.01 -22.31
N ASP A 254 13.39 2.98 -22.30
CA ASP A 254 13.59 2.04 -23.41
C ASP A 254 12.29 1.33 -23.84
N GLN A 255 11.35 1.19 -22.91
CA GLN A 255 10.00 0.64 -23.18
C GLN A 255 8.96 1.74 -23.49
N ASN A 256 9.36 2.99 -23.69
CA ASN A 256 8.48 4.13 -23.95
C ASN A 256 7.44 4.37 -22.83
N ILE A 257 7.79 4.07 -21.58
CA ILE A 257 6.95 4.38 -20.42
C ILE A 257 7.30 5.77 -19.93
N ASN A 258 6.29 6.66 -19.93
CA ASN A 258 6.43 8.01 -19.40
C ASN A 258 6.32 8.00 -17.89
N PHE A 259 7.21 8.70 -17.20
CA PHE A 259 7.21 8.84 -15.75
C PHE A 259 7.75 10.21 -15.32
N ILE A 260 7.51 10.56 -14.08
CA ILE A 260 8.01 11.76 -13.39
C ILE A 260 8.82 11.27 -12.18
N VAL A 261 10.02 11.79 -12.00
CA VAL A 261 10.86 11.54 -10.82
C VAL A 261 10.65 12.62 -9.78
#